data_c434e6d3435e0d3be959eb3069e6c846
#
_entry.id   c434e6d3435e0d3be959eb3069e6c846
#
_cell.length_a   1.000
_cell.length_b   1.000
_cell.length_c   1.000
_cell.angle_alpha   90.00
_cell.angle_beta   90.00
_cell.angle_gamma   90.00
#
_symmetry.space_group_name_H-M   'P 1'
#
loop_
_entity.id
_entity.type
_entity.pdbx_description
1 polymer ?
#
loop_
_entity_poly.entity_id
_entity_poly.type
_entity_poly.pdbx_seq_one_letter_code
_entity_poly.pdbx_strand_id
1 'polypeptide(L)'
;MSHALRRAADRALVPIGYLLLAVAASWPLARDFATYTVGDVHYDERHAIWVLWYTAQAIAGHVSWPDTTHLLWPHGISVLVDGVGPLNGVLALPFWPWGAAAAFNGVALTGLALSGWCLYALARTVGVSRGPAFVAGALFLLWPIR
;
A
#
# COMPACT_ATOMS: atom_id res chain seq x y z
N MET A 1 -6.00 27.08 -22.04
CA MET A 1 -5.34 26.03 -21.25
C MET A 1 -4.49 25.21 -22.21
N SER A 2 -3.16 25.23 -22.06
CA SER A 2 -2.24 24.59 -23.03
C SER A 2 -2.42 23.08 -23.07
N HIS A 3 -2.17 22.44 -24.23
CA HIS A 3 -2.22 20.98 -24.38
C HIS A 3 -1.34 20.23 -23.35
N ALA A 4 -0.26 20.83 -22.89
CA ALA A 4 0.61 20.28 -21.87
C ALA A 4 -0.08 20.21 -20.49
N LEU A 5 -0.81 21.26 -20.09
CA LEU A 5 -1.56 21.29 -18.83
C LEU A 5 -2.70 20.25 -18.82
N ARG A 6 -3.40 20.09 -19.93
CA ARG A 6 -4.43 19.03 -20.05
C ARG A 6 -3.85 17.63 -19.91
N ARG A 7 -2.70 17.35 -20.55
CA ARG A 7 -2.02 16.06 -20.43
C ARG A 7 -1.50 15.79 -19.01
N ALA A 8 -1.00 16.81 -18.32
CA ALA A 8 -0.56 16.69 -16.93
C ALA A 8 -1.74 16.44 -15.98
N ALA A 9 -2.85 17.17 -16.16
CA ALA A 9 -4.08 16.96 -15.40
C ALA A 9 -4.64 15.54 -15.62
N ASP A 10 -4.72 15.08 -16.87
CA ASP A 10 -5.18 13.72 -17.20
C ASP A 10 -4.29 12.64 -16.56
N ARG A 11 -2.98 12.87 -16.42
CA ARG A 11 -2.05 11.93 -15.78
C ARG A 11 -2.24 11.85 -14.27
N ALA A 12 -2.62 12.94 -13.64
CA ALA A 12 -2.87 12.99 -12.20
C ALA A 12 -4.26 12.46 -11.82
N LEU A 13 -5.28 12.69 -12.66
CA LEU A 13 -6.67 12.32 -12.38
C LEU A 13 -6.86 10.80 -12.28
N VAL A 14 -6.14 10.01 -13.08
CA VAL A 14 -6.29 8.55 -13.09
C VAL A 14 -5.84 7.92 -11.77
N PRO A 15 -4.62 8.15 -11.25
CA PRO A 15 -4.22 7.60 -9.96
C PRO A 15 -5.09 8.13 -8.79
N ILE A 16 -5.53 9.39 -8.83
CA ILE A 16 -6.48 9.93 -7.86
C ILE A 16 -7.81 9.16 -7.92
N GLY A 17 -8.31 8.87 -9.12
CA GLY A 17 -9.51 8.06 -9.30
C GLY A 17 -9.40 6.68 -8.65
N TYR A 18 -8.25 6.00 -8.82
CA TYR A 18 -8.02 4.71 -8.16
C TYR A 18 -7.87 4.82 -6.65
N LEU A 19 -7.26 5.89 -6.14
CA LEU A 19 -7.20 6.13 -4.70
C LEU A 19 -8.61 6.33 -4.11
N LEU A 20 -9.45 7.10 -4.77
CA LEU A 20 -10.85 7.29 -4.36
C LEU A 20 -11.65 5.98 -4.42
N LEU A 21 -11.42 5.15 -5.43
CA LEU A 21 -12.02 3.82 -5.52
C LEU A 21 -11.54 2.90 -4.38
N ALA A 22 -10.23 2.92 -4.06
CA ALA A 22 -9.69 2.14 -2.94
C ALA A 22 -10.33 2.56 -1.61
N VAL A 23 -10.44 3.87 -1.36
CA VAL A 23 -11.12 4.42 -0.17
C VAL A 23 -12.59 4.03 -0.13
N ALA A 24 -13.31 4.12 -1.25
CA ALA A 24 -14.72 3.74 -1.33
C ALA A 24 -14.94 2.25 -1.11
N ALA A 25 -14.08 1.41 -1.70
CA ALA A 25 -14.16 -0.04 -1.58
C ALA A 25 -13.82 -0.56 -0.17
N SER A 26 -12.96 0.15 0.55
CA SER A 26 -12.56 -0.19 1.92
C SER A 26 -13.40 0.51 2.99
N TRP A 27 -14.49 1.20 2.61
CA TRP A 27 -15.36 1.86 3.58
C TRP A 27 -15.91 0.86 4.62
N PRO A 28 -15.86 1.15 5.95
CA PRO A 28 -15.65 2.48 6.58
C PRO A 28 -14.22 2.80 7.04
N LEU A 29 -13.20 2.11 6.53
CA LEU A 29 -11.81 2.25 6.98
C LEU A 29 -11.32 3.70 7.00
N ALA A 30 -11.71 4.51 5.99
CA ALA A 30 -11.27 5.91 5.92
C ALA A 30 -11.74 6.75 7.12
N ARG A 31 -12.86 6.38 7.76
CA ARG A 31 -13.38 7.04 8.96
C ARG A 31 -12.50 6.74 10.18
N ASP A 32 -12.07 5.49 10.28
CA ASP A 32 -11.38 4.97 11.45
C ASP A 32 -9.90 4.65 11.14
N PHE A 33 -9.34 5.35 10.14
CA PHE A 33 -8.05 5.09 9.50
C PHE A 33 -6.87 4.93 10.47
N ALA A 34 -6.86 5.68 11.59
CA ALA A 34 -5.78 5.65 12.57
C ALA A 34 -6.09 4.79 13.81
N THR A 35 -7.30 4.22 13.90
CA THR A 35 -7.77 3.50 15.09
C THR A 35 -7.97 2.02 14.88
N TYR A 36 -8.42 1.61 13.69
CA TYR A 36 -8.67 0.22 13.35
C TYR A 36 -7.84 -0.20 12.15
N THR A 37 -7.39 -1.44 12.13
CA THR A 37 -6.74 -2.07 10.99
C THR A 37 -7.75 -2.84 10.14
N VAL A 38 -7.48 -2.94 8.83
CA VAL A 38 -8.21 -3.87 7.94
C VAL A 38 -7.69 -5.27 8.19
N GLY A 39 -8.60 -6.21 8.45
CA GLY A 39 -8.28 -7.63 8.56
C GLY A 39 -8.83 -8.28 9.84
N ASP A 40 -8.36 -9.50 10.14
CA ASP A 40 -8.74 -10.24 11.33
C ASP A 40 -7.61 -10.20 12.37
N VAL A 41 -7.92 -9.71 13.58
CA VAL A 41 -6.97 -9.58 14.71
C VAL A 41 -6.28 -10.88 15.14
N HIS A 42 -6.65 -12.02 14.57
CA HIS A 42 -6.15 -13.32 15.01
C HIS A 42 -4.91 -13.84 14.26
N TYR A 43 -4.49 -13.17 13.14
CA TYR A 43 -3.43 -13.70 12.28
C TYR A 43 -2.30 -12.70 11.99
N ASP A 44 -1.92 -12.53 10.77
CA ASP A 44 -0.66 -11.92 10.32
C ASP A 44 -0.57 -10.39 10.46
N GLU A 45 -1.65 -9.70 10.83
CA GLU A 45 -1.65 -8.23 10.93
C GLU A 45 -0.62 -7.67 11.90
N ARG A 46 -0.55 -8.24 13.11
CA ARG A 46 0.40 -7.78 14.14
C ARG A 46 1.83 -7.98 13.67
N HIS A 47 2.06 -9.09 12.98
CA HIS A 47 3.35 -9.40 12.41
C HIS A 47 3.66 -8.43 11.26
N ALA A 48 2.73 -8.20 10.35
CA ALA A 48 2.89 -7.22 9.28
C ALA A 48 3.19 -5.81 9.83
N ILE A 49 2.42 -5.34 10.82
CA ILE A 49 2.67 -4.05 11.50
C ILE A 49 4.06 -4.01 12.13
N TRP A 50 4.48 -5.11 12.76
CA TRP A 50 5.82 -5.20 13.34
C TRP A 50 6.91 -5.08 12.28
N VAL A 51 6.76 -5.73 11.10
CA VAL A 51 7.73 -5.63 10.01
C VAL A 51 7.78 -4.22 9.43
N LEU A 52 6.62 -3.55 9.28
CA LEU A 52 6.56 -2.15 8.85
C LEU A 52 7.33 -1.25 9.85
N TRP A 53 7.10 -1.44 11.15
CA TRP A 53 7.79 -0.72 12.21
C TRP A 53 9.30 -1.02 12.18
N TYR A 54 9.68 -2.30 12.11
CA TYR A 54 11.08 -2.71 12.09
C TYR A 54 11.84 -2.10 10.90
N THR A 55 11.21 -2.08 9.72
CA THR A 55 11.76 -1.42 8.53
C THR A 55 11.96 0.08 8.76
N ALA A 56 10.99 0.75 9.38
CA ALA A 56 11.14 2.17 9.72
C ALA A 56 12.30 2.42 10.69
N GLN A 57 12.48 1.57 11.73
CA GLN A 57 13.60 1.64 12.66
C GLN A 57 14.95 1.37 11.98
N ALA A 58 14.98 0.43 11.03
CA ALA A 58 16.19 0.14 10.25
C ALA A 58 16.59 1.32 9.36
N ILE A 59 15.64 1.96 8.70
CA ILE A 59 15.86 3.17 7.89
C ILE A 59 16.37 4.32 8.76
N ALA A 60 15.87 4.44 9.98
CA ALA A 60 16.32 5.44 10.97
C ALA A 60 17.70 5.10 11.58
N GLY A 61 18.27 3.93 11.30
CA GLY A 61 19.55 3.48 11.83
C GLY A 61 19.51 3.00 13.30
N HIS A 62 18.33 2.70 13.82
CA HIS A 62 18.16 2.27 15.22
C HIS A 62 18.31 0.75 15.39
N VAL A 63 18.13 -0.04 14.34
CA VAL A 63 18.28 -1.49 14.36
C VAL A 63 19.05 -1.95 13.13
N SER A 64 19.67 -3.15 13.21
CA SER A 64 20.35 -3.75 12.07
C SER A 64 19.35 -4.28 11.05
N TRP A 65 19.77 -4.34 9.78
CA TRP A 65 19.03 -4.92 8.69
C TRP A 65 19.95 -5.85 7.89
N PRO A 66 19.54 -7.04 7.45
CA PRO A 66 18.18 -7.62 7.56
C PRO A 66 17.97 -8.49 8.80
N ASP A 67 19.00 -8.74 9.60
CA ASP A 67 18.97 -9.71 10.69
C ASP A 67 18.53 -9.07 12.01
N THR A 68 17.66 -9.76 12.75
CA THR A 68 17.11 -9.31 14.02
C THR A 68 17.14 -10.38 15.07
N THR A 69 17.44 -9.99 16.33
CA THR A 69 17.28 -10.80 17.53
C THR A 69 16.00 -10.46 18.31
N HIS A 70 15.17 -9.54 17.80
CA HIS A 70 13.84 -9.26 18.38
C HIS A 70 12.87 -10.44 18.24
N LEU A 71 13.13 -11.32 17.28
CA LEU A 71 12.42 -12.58 17.08
C LEU A 71 13.40 -13.74 17.26
N LEU A 72 12.91 -14.88 17.79
CA LEU A 72 13.66 -16.11 17.99
C LEU A 72 14.95 -15.92 18.82
N TRP A 73 14.90 -15.09 19.86
CA TRP A 73 16.03 -14.91 20.79
C TRP A 73 16.51 -16.26 21.36
N PRO A 74 17.83 -16.52 21.53
CA PRO A 74 18.96 -15.64 21.18
C PRO A 74 19.45 -15.74 19.73
N HIS A 75 18.94 -16.69 18.94
CA HIS A 75 19.47 -17.03 17.61
C HIS A 75 19.15 -15.97 16.57
N GLY A 76 17.99 -15.30 16.68
CA GLY A 76 17.55 -14.32 15.71
C GLY A 76 17.01 -14.95 14.42
N ILE A 77 16.55 -14.10 13.52
CA ILE A 77 16.08 -14.45 12.18
C ILE A 77 16.32 -13.30 11.21
N SER A 78 16.47 -13.62 9.93
CA SER A 78 16.46 -12.61 8.88
C SER A 78 15.03 -12.24 8.49
N VAL A 79 14.68 -10.95 8.55
CA VAL A 79 13.37 -10.46 8.11
C VAL A 79 13.15 -10.58 6.59
N LEU A 80 14.19 -10.97 5.82
CA LEU A 80 14.05 -11.23 4.39
C LEU A 80 13.28 -12.54 4.08
N VAL A 81 13.17 -13.46 5.04
CA VAL A 81 12.35 -14.68 4.88
C VAL A 81 10.87 -14.42 5.11
N ASP A 82 10.55 -13.21 5.53
CA ASP A 82 9.20 -12.76 5.80
C ASP A 82 8.48 -12.33 4.52
N GLY A 83 7.20 -12.67 4.38
CA GLY A 83 6.38 -12.28 3.24
C GLY A 83 6.11 -10.78 3.12
N VAL A 84 6.37 -9.99 4.18
CA VAL A 84 6.20 -8.54 4.16
C VAL A 84 7.51 -7.87 3.74
N GLY A 85 7.62 -7.54 2.46
CA GLY A 85 8.83 -6.96 1.90
C GLY A 85 9.16 -5.54 2.40
N PRO A 86 10.44 -5.12 2.33
CA PRO A 86 10.91 -3.81 2.80
C PRO A 86 10.22 -2.63 2.07
N LEU A 87 9.75 -2.83 0.85
CA LEU A 87 9.00 -1.82 0.10
C LEU A 87 7.75 -1.37 0.86
N ASN A 88 7.03 -2.30 1.49
CA ASN A 88 5.86 -1.97 2.29
C ASN A 88 6.23 -1.09 3.48
N GLY A 89 7.37 -1.36 4.12
CA GLY A 89 7.89 -0.51 5.20
C GLY A 89 8.22 0.91 4.74
N VAL A 90 8.81 1.07 3.55
CA VAL A 90 9.05 2.39 2.94
C VAL A 90 7.74 3.11 2.63
N LEU A 91 6.77 2.40 2.05
CA LEU A 91 5.43 2.96 1.76
C LEU A 91 4.67 3.35 3.03
N ALA A 92 4.97 2.72 4.16
CA ALA A 92 4.36 3.04 5.46
C ALA A 92 4.88 4.35 6.09
N LEU A 93 6.11 4.79 5.75
CA LEU A 93 6.78 5.93 6.39
C LEU A 93 5.93 7.19 6.48
N PRO A 94 5.23 7.63 5.42
CA PRO A 94 4.40 8.84 5.47
C PRO A 94 3.26 8.77 6.49
N PHE A 95 2.81 7.56 6.84
CA PHE A 95 1.63 7.34 7.69
C PHE A 95 1.97 7.12 9.17
N TRP A 96 3.24 6.85 9.52
CA TRP A 96 3.68 6.64 10.90
C TRP A 96 3.33 7.76 11.88
N PRO A 97 3.33 9.06 11.48
CA PRO A 97 2.91 10.14 12.38
C PRO A 97 1.49 10.00 12.93
N TRP A 98 0.63 9.24 12.26
CA TRP A 98 -0.75 8.95 12.69
C TRP A 98 -0.90 7.60 13.39
N GLY A 99 0.19 6.87 13.60
CA GLY A 99 0.23 5.61 14.35
C GLY A 99 0.30 4.35 13.49
N ALA A 100 0.42 3.21 14.16
CA ALA A 100 0.64 1.90 13.54
C ALA A 100 -0.53 1.46 12.66
N ALA A 101 -1.76 1.68 13.10
CA ALA A 101 -2.96 1.39 12.29
C ALA A 101 -2.96 2.21 10.98
N ALA A 102 -2.65 3.51 11.07
CA ALA A 102 -2.56 4.36 9.89
C ALA A 102 -1.45 3.92 8.94
N ALA A 103 -0.29 3.49 9.46
CA ALA A 103 0.81 2.98 8.66
C ALA A 103 0.39 1.72 7.87
N PHE A 104 -0.25 0.76 8.55
CA PHE A 104 -0.75 -0.46 7.92
C PHE A 104 -1.85 -0.17 6.88
N ASN A 105 -2.86 0.61 7.25
CA ASN A 105 -3.96 0.98 6.36
C ASN A 105 -3.49 1.81 5.16
N GLY A 106 -2.52 2.70 5.36
CA GLY A 106 -1.91 3.50 4.31
C GLY A 106 -1.23 2.64 3.26
N VAL A 107 -0.50 1.60 3.68
CA VAL A 107 0.10 0.62 2.77
C VAL A 107 -0.98 -0.15 2.01
N ALA A 108 -2.04 -0.62 2.70
CA ALA A 108 -3.13 -1.37 2.07
C ALA A 108 -3.86 -0.52 1.00
N LEU A 109 -4.26 0.71 1.34
CA LEU A 109 -4.92 1.62 0.40
C LEU A 109 -4.03 1.99 -0.78
N THR A 110 -2.75 2.26 -0.51
CA THR A 110 -1.78 2.58 -1.57
C THR A 110 -1.57 1.38 -2.49
N GLY A 111 -1.45 0.17 -1.93
CA GLY A 111 -1.32 -1.07 -2.69
C GLY A 111 -2.53 -1.33 -3.59
N LEU A 112 -3.75 -1.16 -3.08
CA LEU A 112 -4.99 -1.26 -3.86
C LEU A 112 -5.02 -0.24 -5.01
N ALA A 113 -4.75 1.02 -4.73
CA ALA A 113 -4.75 2.08 -5.72
C ALA A 113 -3.68 1.85 -6.80
N LEU A 114 -2.47 1.46 -6.40
CA LEU A 114 -1.37 1.15 -7.31
C LEU A 114 -1.69 -0.06 -8.19
N SER A 115 -2.31 -1.12 -7.65
CA SER A 115 -2.67 -2.31 -8.43
C SER A 115 -3.61 -1.96 -9.58
N GLY A 116 -4.66 -1.19 -9.32
CA GLY A 116 -5.58 -0.70 -10.35
C GLY A 116 -4.90 0.21 -11.37
N TRP A 117 -4.07 1.15 -10.90
CA TRP A 117 -3.34 2.06 -11.77
C TRP A 117 -2.31 1.34 -12.64
N CYS A 118 -1.57 0.37 -12.10
CA CYS A 118 -0.61 -0.42 -12.88
C CYS A 118 -1.30 -1.24 -13.98
N LEU A 119 -2.44 -1.85 -13.69
CA LEU A 119 -3.21 -2.54 -14.73
C LEU A 119 -3.76 -1.58 -15.78
N TYR A 120 -4.24 -0.41 -15.37
CA TYR A 120 -4.59 0.65 -16.32
C TYR A 120 -3.41 0.99 -17.22
N ALA A 121 -2.25 1.27 -16.64
CA ALA A 121 -1.04 1.60 -17.39
C ALA A 121 -0.67 0.50 -18.39
N LEU A 122 -0.69 -0.76 -17.95
CA LEU A 122 -0.45 -1.92 -18.81
C LEU A 122 -1.45 -2.00 -19.96
N ALA A 123 -2.76 -1.87 -19.69
CA ALA A 123 -3.78 -1.87 -20.71
C ALA A 123 -3.56 -0.75 -21.75
N ARG A 124 -3.08 0.42 -21.31
CA ARG A 124 -2.73 1.52 -22.20
C ARG A 124 -1.52 1.23 -23.09
N THR A 125 -0.52 0.47 -22.60
CA THR A 125 0.64 0.11 -23.43
C THR A 125 0.29 -0.87 -24.54
N VAL A 126 -0.70 -1.74 -24.33
CA VAL A 126 -1.19 -2.68 -25.36
C VAL A 126 -2.29 -2.09 -26.25
N GLY A 127 -2.51 -0.76 -26.21
CA GLY A 127 -3.39 -0.06 -27.14
C GLY A 127 -4.84 0.05 -26.71
N VAL A 128 -5.24 -0.44 -25.53
CA VAL A 128 -6.63 -0.30 -25.04
C VAL A 128 -6.96 1.18 -24.83
N SER A 129 -8.15 1.62 -25.26
CA SER A 129 -8.59 3.00 -25.07
C SER A 129 -8.78 3.36 -23.58
N ARG A 130 -8.80 4.66 -23.22
CA ARG A 130 -8.76 5.14 -21.82
C ARG A 130 -9.89 4.59 -20.95
N GLY A 131 -11.14 4.61 -21.45
CA GLY A 131 -12.31 4.17 -20.69
C GLY A 131 -12.24 2.69 -20.31
N PRO A 132 -12.16 1.76 -21.27
CA PRO A 132 -12.00 0.35 -20.97
C PRO A 132 -10.77 0.01 -20.15
N ALA A 133 -9.63 0.69 -20.35
CA ALA A 133 -8.44 0.50 -19.51
C ALA A 133 -8.69 0.89 -18.06
N PHE A 134 -9.42 2.00 -17.82
CA PHE A 134 -9.80 2.41 -16.46
C PHE A 134 -10.75 1.40 -15.81
N VAL A 135 -11.74 0.91 -16.54
CA VAL A 135 -12.65 -0.12 -16.03
C VAL A 135 -11.89 -1.41 -15.68
N ALA A 136 -10.97 -1.86 -16.53
CA ALA A 136 -10.16 -3.05 -16.25
C ALA A 136 -9.35 -2.88 -14.94
N GLY A 137 -8.68 -1.74 -14.75
CA GLY A 137 -7.96 -1.45 -13.51
C GLY A 137 -8.88 -1.36 -12.29
N ALA A 138 -10.09 -0.79 -12.43
CA ALA A 138 -11.07 -0.73 -11.36
C ALA A 138 -11.57 -2.13 -10.96
N LEU A 139 -11.89 -2.98 -11.94
CA LEU A 139 -12.26 -4.37 -11.68
C LEU A 139 -11.14 -5.14 -10.99
N PHE A 140 -9.90 -4.93 -11.39
CA PHE A 140 -8.74 -5.56 -10.76
C PHE A 140 -8.54 -5.10 -9.32
N LEU A 141 -8.67 -3.80 -9.05
CA LEU A 141 -8.62 -3.23 -7.70
C LEU A 141 -9.71 -3.83 -6.80
N LEU A 142 -10.93 -3.98 -7.34
CA LEU A 142 -12.08 -4.51 -6.61
C LEU A 142 -12.09 -6.04 -6.50
N TRP A 143 -11.27 -6.72 -7.30
CA TRP A 143 -11.13 -8.17 -7.26
C TRP A 143 -10.33 -8.58 -6.03
N PRO A 144 -10.65 -9.55 -5.40
CA PRO A 144 -11.01 -10.12 -4.13
C PRO A 144 -10.66 -9.25 -2.92
N ILE A 145 -11.40 -8.20 -2.70
CA ILE A 145 -11.47 -7.63 -1.37
C ILE A 145 -12.36 -8.58 -0.55
N ARG A 146 -11.78 -9.67 -0.07
CA ARG A 146 -12.41 -10.59 0.87
C ARG A 146 -11.39 -11.03 1.90
#